data_3774eeb2c815d5ca21e660fc3159b01b
#
_entry.id   3774eeb2c815d5ca21e660fc3159b01b
#
_cell.length_a   1.000
_cell.length_b   1.000
_cell.length_c   1.000
_cell.angle_alpha   90.00
_cell.angle_beta   90.00
_cell.angle_gamma   90.00
#
_symmetry.space_group_name_H-M   'P 1'
#
loop_
_entity.id
_entity.type
_entity.pdbx_description
1 polymer ?
#
loop_
_entity_poly.entity_id
_entity_poly.type
_entity_poly.pdbx_seq_one_letter_code
_entity_poly.pdbx_strand_id
1 'polypeptide(L)'
;MSVSRADRLRAALETALHPTLLEIRDDSAKHAGHAGAREGGHFHVVIAAAGFTGVPALERHRMVYAAAAELMGRDIHALSIDARSP
;
A
#
# COMPACT_ATOMS: atom_id res chain seq x y z
N MET A 1 8.00 -2.90 21.28
CA MET A 1 7.40 -3.82 20.31
C MET A 1 7.69 -3.34 18.90
N SER A 2 8.01 -4.25 18.01
CA SER A 2 8.24 -3.88 16.63
C SER A 2 6.93 -3.77 15.87
N VAL A 3 6.86 -2.79 14.98
CA VAL A 3 5.70 -2.57 14.11
C VAL A 3 5.97 -3.27 12.80
N SER A 4 5.02 -4.06 12.31
CA SER A 4 5.21 -4.78 11.06
C SER A 4 5.20 -3.83 9.87
N ARG A 5 5.72 -4.31 8.72
CA ARG A 5 5.68 -3.55 7.47
C ARG A 5 4.23 -3.23 7.07
N ALA A 6 3.33 -4.20 7.24
CA ALA A 6 1.92 -4.00 6.95
C ALA A 6 1.31 -2.91 7.84
N ASP A 7 1.68 -2.89 9.12
CA ASP A 7 1.20 -1.86 10.05
C ASP A 7 1.68 -0.47 9.66
N ARG A 8 2.94 -0.36 9.23
CA ARG A 8 3.48 0.93 8.77
C ARG A 8 2.78 1.40 7.51
N LEU A 9 2.52 0.50 6.58
CA LEU A 9 1.78 0.83 5.36
C LEU A 9 0.36 1.29 5.69
N ARG A 10 -0.32 0.58 6.56
CA ARG A 10 -1.66 0.96 7.01
C ARG A 10 -1.68 2.36 7.61
N ALA A 11 -0.76 2.63 8.53
CA ALA A 11 -0.68 3.92 9.19
C ALA A 11 -0.44 5.06 8.19
N ALA A 12 0.45 4.84 7.22
CA ALA A 12 0.75 5.85 6.20
C ALA A 12 -0.48 6.15 5.34
N LEU A 13 -1.21 5.12 4.91
CA LEU A 13 -2.40 5.29 4.07
C LEU A 13 -3.55 5.91 4.86
N GLU A 14 -3.75 5.50 6.10
CA GLU A 14 -4.80 6.07 6.95
C GLU A 14 -4.55 7.55 7.22
N THR A 15 -3.32 7.91 7.52
CA THR A 15 -2.96 9.30 7.82
C THR A 15 -3.13 10.22 6.60
N ALA A 16 -2.70 9.73 5.43
CA ALA A 16 -2.69 10.57 4.23
C ALA A 16 -4.03 10.62 3.51
N LEU A 17 -4.79 9.54 3.51
CA LEU A 17 -5.96 9.38 2.63
C LEU A 17 -7.28 9.22 3.36
N HIS A 18 -7.26 8.94 4.67
CA HIS A 18 -8.46 8.72 5.49
C HIS A 18 -9.46 7.78 4.82
N PRO A 19 -9.04 6.53 4.49
CA PRO A 19 -9.88 5.62 3.73
C PRO A 19 -11.12 5.18 4.49
N THR A 20 -12.20 4.94 3.73
CA THR A 20 -13.42 4.32 4.25
C THR A 20 -13.33 2.80 4.19
N LEU A 21 -12.47 2.28 3.31
CA LEU A 21 -12.13 0.86 3.21
C LEU A 21 -10.63 0.74 3.05
N LEU A 22 -10.00 -0.14 3.80
CA LEU A 22 -8.58 -0.43 3.64
C LEU A 22 -8.31 -1.89 3.99
N GLU A 23 -7.91 -2.66 2.98
CA GLU A 23 -7.49 -4.04 3.14
C GLU A 23 -6.05 -4.16 2.63
N ILE A 24 -5.20 -4.77 3.43
CA ILE A 24 -3.80 -4.98 3.07
C ILE A 24 -3.51 -6.47 3.15
N ARG A 25 -3.07 -7.04 2.03
CA ARG A 25 -2.65 -8.42 1.95
C ARG A 25 -1.14 -8.47 1.79
N ASP A 26 -0.48 -9.19 2.67
CA ASP A 26 0.96 -9.41 2.58
C ASP A 26 1.22 -10.61 1.69
N ASP A 27 1.74 -10.35 0.50
CA ASP A 27 2.06 -11.37 -0.49
C ASP A 27 3.55 -11.74 -0.47
N SER A 28 4.30 -11.29 0.54
CA SER A 28 5.75 -11.51 0.62
C SER A 28 6.11 -12.99 0.60
N ALA A 29 5.31 -13.84 1.23
CA ALA A 29 5.56 -15.28 1.29
C ALA A 29 5.58 -15.95 -0.09
N LYS A 30 4.86 -15.39 -1.07
CA LYS A 30 4.83 -15.91 -2.45
C LYS A 30 6.16 -15.74 -3.16
N HIS A 31 7.01 -14.87 -2.63
CA HIS A 31 8.30 -14.54 -3.20
C HIS A 31 9.46 -15.04 -2.34
N ALA A 32 9.17 -15.84 -1.32
CA ALA A 32 10.18 -16.42 -0.45
C ALA A 32 11.18 -17.23 -1.27
N GLY A 33 12.48 -16.98 -1.05
CA GLY A 33 13.54 -17.63 -1.81
C GLY A 33 14.03 -16.80 -3.00
N HIS A 34 13.32 -15.78 -3.41
CA HIS A 34 13.77 -14.83 -4.43
C HIS A 34 14.67 -13.78 -3.80
N ALA A 35 15.68 -13.34 -4.54
CA ALA A 35 16.63 -12.34 -4.03
C ALA A 35 15.92 -11.07 -3.55
N GLY A 36 14.91 -10.60 -4.29
CA GLY A 36 14.14 -9.41 -3.95
C GLY A 36 13.31 -9.52 -2.68
N ALA A 37 13.01 -10.73 -2.22
CA ALA A 37 12.18 -10.93 -1.02
C ALA A 37 12.86 -10.38 0.25
N ARG A 38 14.18 -10.24 0.24
CA ARG A 38 14.93 -9.73 1.39
C ARG A 38 14.99 -8.21 1.43
N GLU A 39 14.64 -7.55 0.34
CA GLU A 39 14.76 -6.11 0.19
C GLU A 39 13.49 -5.36 0.56
N GLY A 40 12.46 -6.07 0.99
CA GLY A 40 11.19 -5.46 1.37
C GLY A 40 10.04 -6.40 1.11
N GLY A 41 8.84 -5.99 1.55
CA GLY A 41 7.63 -6.77 1.41
C GLY A 41 6.94 -6.56 0.07
N HIS A 42 6.09 -7.52 -0.29
CA HIS A 42 5.19 -7.44 -1.43
C HIS A 42 3.77 -7.38 -0.89
N PHE A 43 3.06 -6.31 -1.20
CA PHE A 43 1.73 -6.06 -0.64
C PHE A 43 0.70 -5.79 -1.73
N HIS A 44 -0.52 -6.23 -1.47
CA HIS A 44 -1.68 -5.85 -2.26
C HIS A 44 -2.63 -5.02 -1.39
N VAL A 45 -3.04 -3.86 -1.88
CA VAL A 45 -3.89 -2.93 -1.16
C VAL A 45 -5.21 -2.77 -1.91
N VAL A 46 -6.32 -2.95 -1.20
CA VAL A 46 -7.64 -2.54 -1.66
C VAL A 46 -8.04 -1.35 -0.79
N ILE A 47 -8.31 -0.22 -1.42
CA ILE A 47 -8.55 1.03 -0.71
C ILE A 47 -9.67 1.84 -1.38
N ALA A 48 -10.57 2.38 -0.56
CA ALA A 48 -11.56 3.34 -1.00
C ALA A 48 -11.49 4.56 -0.08
N ALA A 49 -11.62 5.75 -0.66
CA ALA A 49 -11.56 6.98 0.09
C ALA A 49 -12.43 8.04 -0.60
N ALA A 50 -13.00 8.94 0.20
CA ALA A 50 -13.81 10.03 -0.33
C ALA A 50 -13.05 10.88 -1.35
N GLY A 51 -11.74 11.05 -1.14
CA GLY A 51 -10.87 11.80 -2.03
C GLY A 51 -10.70 11.18 -3.42
N PHE A 52 -11.14 9.93 -3.61
CA PHE A 52 -11.07 9.26 -4.91
C PHE A 52 -12.31 9.51 -5.79
N THR A 53 -13.33 10.13 -5.25
CA THR A 53 -14.57 10.40 -5.99
C THR A 53 -14.28 11.29 -7.19
N GLY A 54 -14.64 10.80 -8.38
CA GLY A 54 -14.40 11.54 -9.62
C GLY A 54 -12.95 11.56 -10.09
N VAL A 55 -12.06 10.83 -9.41
CA VAL A 55 -10.64 10.80 -9.76
C VAL A 55 -10.36 9.58 -10.64
N PRO A 56 -9.69 9.75 -11.79
CA PRO A 56 -9.34 8.63 -12.67
C PRO A 56 -8.43 7.61 -11.97
N ALA A 57 -8.50 6.36 -12.40
CA ALA A 57 -7.76 5.25 -11.78
C ALA A 57 -6.25 5.53 -11.67
N LEU A 58 -5.64 6.08 -12.71
CA LEU A 58 -4.21 6.39 -12.68
C LEU A 58 -3.86 7.38 -11.58
N GLU A 59 -4.68 8.42 -11.40
CA GLU A 59 -4.44 9.42 -10.37
C GLU A 59 -4.66 8.84 -8.97
N ARG A 60 -5.63 7.93 -8.81
CA ARG A 60 -5.82 7.23 -7.54
C ARG A 60 -4.58 6.42 -7.16
N HIS A 61 -3.99 5.71 -8.14
CA HIS A 61 -2.75 4.96 -7.92
C HIS A 61 -1.62 5.88 -7.49
N ARG A 62 -1.50 7.04 -8.13
CA ARG A 62 -0.46 8.02 -7.78
C ARG A 62 -0.64 8.53 -6.36
N MET A 63 -1.89 8.76 -5.95
CA MET A 63 -2.20 9.20 -4.58
C MET A 63 -1.77 8.16 -3.56
N VAL A 64 -2.03 6.88 -3.82
CA VAL A 64 -1.62 5.79 -2.92
C VAL A 64 -0.11 5.67 -2.87
N TYR A 65 0.57 5.70 -4.01
CA TYR A 65 2.04 5.65 -4.05
C TYR A 65 2.66 6.84 -3.32
N ALA A 66 2.10 8.04 -3.48
CA ALA A 66 2.59 9.21 -2.77
C ALA A 66 2.44 9.06 -1.26
N ALA A 67 1.32 8.50 -0.81
CA ALA A 67 1.08 8.24 0.62
C ALA A 67 2.05 7.23 1.20
N ALA A 68 2.50 6.25 0.39
CA ALA A 68 3.41 5.20 0.81
C ALA A 68 4.87 5.49 0.45
N ALA A 69 5.16 6.68 -0.08
CA ALA A 69 6.45 6.98 -0.70
C ALA A 69 7.67 6.72 0.20
N GLU A 70 7.56 7.06 1.49
CA GLU A 70 8.67 6.88 2.42
C GLU A 70 8.99 5.41 2.71
N LEU A 71 8.03 4.52 2.44
CA LEU A 71 8.20 3.09 2.68
C LEU A 71 8.71 2.34 1.46
N MET A 72 8.54 2.93 0.26
CA MET A 72 8.95 2.28 -0.98
C MET A 72 10.47 2.17 -1.06
N GLY A 73 10.94 0.99 -1.45
CA GLY A 73 12.38 0.69 -1.52
C GLY A 73 13.02 0.37 -0.17
N ARG A 74 12.26 0.49 0.91
CA ARG A 74 12.70 0.18 2.28
C ARG A 74 11.87 -0.97 2.83
N ASP A 75 10.69 -0.65 3.40
CA ASP A 75 9.77 -1.66 3.93
C ASP A 75 9.00 -2.36 2.83
N ILE A 76 8.80 -1.69 1.69
CA ILE A 76 7.98 -2.19 0.58
C ILE A 76 8.82 -2.29 -0.68
N HIS A 77 8.92 -3.49 -1.25
CA HIS A 77 9.59 -3.73 -2.52
C HIS A 77 8.62 -3.59 -3.69
N ALA A 78 7.42 -4.11 -3.55
CA ALA A 78 6.39 -4.04 -4.58
C ALA A 78 5.02 -3.80 -3.96
N LEU A 79 4.22 -2.97 -4.61
CA LEU A 79 2.89 -2.60 -4.15
C LEU A 79 1.90 -2.70 -5.31
N SER A 80 0.89 -3.55 -5.13
CA SER A 80 -0.23 -3.70 -6.05
C SER A 80 -1.43 -3.00 -5.44
N ILE A 81 -2.17 -2.23 -6.24
CA ILE A 81 -3.21 -1.33 -5.73
C ILE A 81 -4.52 -1.52 -6.47
N ASP A 82 -5.61 -1.66 -5.72
CA ASP A 82 -6.97 -1.57 -6.21
C ASP A 82 -7.62 -0.39 -5.47
N ALA A 83 -7.57 0.78 -6.09
CA ALA A 83 -8.10 2.01 -5.51
C ALA A 83 -9.48 2.30 -6.08
N ARG A 84 -10.47 2.33 -5.20
CA ARG A 84 -11.89 2.43 -5.57
C ARG A 84 -12.52 3.71 -5.10
N SER A 85 -13.51 4.19 -5.85
CA SER A 85 -14.41 5.22 -5.35
C SER A 85 -15.32 4.60 -4.29
N PRO A 86 -15.66 5.37 -3.25
CA PRO A 86 -16.57 4.87 -2.23
C PRO A 86 -17.94 4.54 -2.78
#